data_63108b5f11ddcd4aa66629150cfff733
#
_entry.id   63108b5f11ddcd4aa66629150cfff733
#
_cell.length_a   1.000
_cell.length_b   1.000
_cell.length_c   1.000
_cell.angle_alpha   90.00
_cell.angle_beta   90.00
_cell.angle_gamma   90.00
#
_symmetry.space_group_name_H-M   'P 1'
#
loop_
_entity.id
_entity.type
_entity.pdbx_description
1 polymer ?
#
loop_
_entity_poly.entity_id
_entity_poly.type
_entity_poly.pdbx_seq_one_letter_code
_entity_poly.pdbx_strand_id
1 'polypeptide(L)'
;CAGEAVAAALFFEGGDTLYGRYWGCLAEFDYLHFEACYYRGIEYCIDAGLSRFDPGAQGEHKIQRGFEPVLTYSNHWIVDERFSDAVARFAAQECDHVRAYQQEAATLLPFKLGSP
;
A
#
# COMPACT_ATOMS: atom_id res chain seq x y z
N CYS A 1 8.87 17.64 16.83
CA CYS A 1 9.96 18.63 16.78
C CYS A 1 10.06 19.32 18.14
N ALA A 2 11.28 19.45 18.68
CA ALA A 2 11.52 20.09 19.99
C ALA A 2 10.64 19.57 21.15
N GLY A 3 10.26 18.30 21.12
CA GLY A 3 9.40 17.66 22.13
C GLY A 3 7.89 17.75 21.86
N GLU A 4 7.47 18.42 20.79
CA GLU A 4 6.07 18.45 20.37
C GLU A 4 5.80 17.41 19.29
N ALA A 5 4.64 16.72 19.38
CA ALA A 5 4.17 15.81 18.34
C ALA A 5 3.65 16.63 17.14
N VAL A 6 4.28 16.50 15.97
CA VAL A 6 3.94 17.25 14.76
C VAL A 6 3.28 16.39 13.69
N ALA A 7 3.41 15.07 13.79
CA ALA A 7 2.83 14.13 12.86
C ALA A 7 2.65 12.75 13.51
N ALA A 8 1.77 11.93 12.94
CA ALA A 8 1.55 10.55 13.36
C ALA A 8 1.16 9.66 12.19
N ALA A 9 1.58 8.40 12.24
CA ALA A 9 1.09 7.33 11.38
C ALA A 9 0.42 6.26 12.23
N LEU A 10 -0.70 5.71 11.74
CA LEU A 10 -1.44 4.64 12.38
C LEU A 10 -1.28 3.35 11.58
N PHE A 11 -0.91 2.30 12.29
CA PHE A 11 -0.80 0.95 11.74
C PHE A 11 -1.67 -0.02 12.53
N PHE A 12 -2.03 -1.12 11.89
CA PHE A 12 -2.65 -2.27 12.53
C PHE A 12 -1.76 -3.48 12.31
N GLU A 13 -1.63 -4.31 13.33
CA GLU A 13 -0.98 -5.60 13.24
C GLU A 13 -2.03 -6.71 13.20
N GLY A 14 -1.88 -7.64 12.26
CA GLY A 14 -2.77 -8.79 12.13
C GLY A 14 -2.02 -10.01 11.58
N GLY A 15 -1.96 -11.06 12.37
CA GLY A 15 -1.18 -12.24 12.03
C GLY A 15 0.31 -11.93 11.94
N ASP A 16 0.90 -12.10 10.77
CA ASP A 16 2.30 -11.83 10.47
C ASP A 16 2.52 -10.54 9.65
N THR A 17 1.51 -9.67 9.60
CA THR A 17 1.47 -8.52 8.70
C THR A 17 1.21 -7.22 9.45
N LEU A 18 1.98 -6.18 9.11
CA LEU A 18 1.72 -4.80 9.50
C LEU A 18 0.95 -4.08 8.39
N TYR A 19 -0.16 -3.44 8.74
CA TYR A 19 -1.02 -2.68 7.81
C TYR A 19 -0.93 -1.20 8.09
N GLY A 20 -0.42 -0.41 7.15
CA GLY A 20 -0.46 1.05 7.18
C GLY A 20 -1.88 1.54 6.88
N ARG A 21 -2.40 2.45 7.74
CA ARG A 21 -3.79 2.89 7.59
C ARG A 21 -3.94 4.39 7.41
N TYR A 22 -3.45 5.18 8.33
CA TYR A 22 -3.61 6.63 8.32
C TYR A 22 -2.30 7.34 8.57
N TRP A 23 -2.18 8.50 7.94
CA TRP A 23 -1.16 9.50 8.19
C TRP A 23 -1.81 10.85 8.46
N GLY A 24 -1.24 11.62 9.36
CA GLY A 24 -1.62 13.01 9.60
C GLY A 24 -0.43 13.82 10.11
N CYS A 25 -0.38 15.09 9.73
CA CYS A 25 0.63 16.03 10.20
C CYS A 25 0.01 17.41 10.46
N LEU A 26 0.58 18.14 11.41
CA LEU A 26 0.20 19.53 11.73
C LEU A 26 0.93 20.53 10.83
N ALA A 27 2.08 20.14 10.29
CA ALA A 27 2.87 20.90 9.33
C ALA A 27 3.63 19.94 8.42
N GLU A 28 3.96 20.39 7.22
CA GLU A 28 4.77 19.62 6.29
C GLU A 28 6.25 19.75 6.64
N PHE A 29 6.91 18.60 6.74
CA PHE A 29 8.34 18.47 6.91
C PHE A 29 8.88 17.55 5.82
N ASP A 30 9.96 17.94 5.18
CA ASP A 30 10.59 17.17 4.14
C ASP A 30 10.92 15.74 4.61
N TYR A 31 10.49 14.75 3.84
CA TYR A 31 10.71 13.32 4.05
C TYR A 31 10.06 12.70 5.30
N LEU A 32 9.44 13.48 6.19
CA LEU A 32 8.84 12.95 7.43
C LEU A 32 7.75 11.89 7.16
N HIS A 33 6.97 12.07 6.10
CA HIS A 33 5.97 11.09 5.67
C HIS A 33 6.62 9.73 5.37
N PHE A 34 7.73 9.71 4.63
CA PHE A 34 8.42 8.46 4.28
C PHE A 34 9.07 7.81 5.49
N GLU A 35 9.65 8.60 6.36
CA GLU A 35 10.24 8.12 7.61
C GLU A 35 9.17 7.46 8.48
N ALA A 36 8.08 8.17 8.79
CA ALA A 36 7.06 7.71 9.71
C ALA A 36 6.19 6.57 9.14
N CYS A 37 5.85 6.64 7.84
CA CYS A 37 4.92 5.68 7.22
C CYS A 37 5.61 4.45 6.65
N TYR A 38 6.89 4.52 6.27
CA TYR A 38 7.56 3.38 5.63
C TYR A 38 8.76 2.89 6.40
N TYR A 39 9.75 3.74 6.66
CA TYR A 39 10.99 3.25 7.29
C TYR A 39 10.76 2.77 8.71
N ARG A 40 9.97 3.46 9.52
CA ARG A 40 9.62 3.01 10.87
C ARG A 40 8.76 1.76 10.86
N GLY A 41 7.86 1.61 9.89
CA GLY A 41 7.09 0.39 9.70
C GLY A 41 7.96 -0.81 9.33
N ILE A 42 8.95 -0.62 8.45
CA ILE A 42 9.92 -1.66 8.07
C ILE A 42 10.77 -2.09 9.29
N GLU A 43 11.31 -1.12 10.03
CA GLU A 43 12.08 -1.40 11.26
C GLU A 43 11.23 -2.19 12.26
N TYR A 44 9.99 -1.76 12.49
CA TYR A 44 9.08 -2.46 13.39
C TYR A 44 8.82 -3.90 12.94
N CYS A 45 8.59 -4.14 11.65
CA CYS A 45 8.39 -5.49 11.12
C CYS A 45 9.61 -6.38 11.37
N ILE A 46 10.81 -5.86 11.19
CA ILE A 46 12.06 -6.60 11.43
C ILE A 46 12.19 -6.94 12.92
N ASP A 47 11.99 -5.97 13.81
CA ASP A 47 12.13 -6.13 15.26
C ASP A 47 11.07 -7.07 15.84
N ALA A 48 9.82 -6.99 15.34
CA ALA A 48 8.72 -7.83 15.77
C ALA A 48 8.69 -9.21 15.07
N GLY A 49 9.54 -9.45 14.07
CA GLY A 49 9.59 -10.70 13.32
C GLY A 49 8.36 -10.89 12.40
N LEU A 50 7.73 -9.80 11.95
CA LEU A 50 6.65 -9.86 10.98
C LEU A 50 7.20 -10.16 9.58
N SER A 51 6.46 -10.95 8.80
CA SER A 51 6.91 -11.36 7.47
C SER A 51 6.43 -10.44 6.36
N ARG A 52 5.46 -9.55 6.64
CA ARG A 52 4.84 -8.68 5.64
C ARG A 52 4.59 -7.28 6.17
N PHE A 53 4.67 -6.31 5.25
CA PHE A 53 4.22 -4.95 5.48
C PHE A 53 3.37 -4.48 4.30
N ASP A 54 2.10 -4.19 4.55
CA ASP A 54 1.15 -3.61 3.59
C ASP A 54 1.05 -2.10 3.85
N PRO A 55 1.63 -1.23 3.02
CA PRO A 55 1.61 0.21 3.21
C PRO A 55 0.32 0.88 2.71
N GLY A 56 -0.71 0.10 2.36
CA GLY A 56 -1.97 0.56 1.78
C GLY A 56 -1.95 0.73 0.25
N ALA A 57 -3.11 1.00 -0.34
CA ALA A 57 -3.32 0.89 -1.78
C ALA A 57 -2.76 2.04 -2.65
N GLN A 58 -2.51 3.23 -2.10
CA GLN A 58 -2.15 4.42 -2.89
C GLN A 58 -0.65 4.73 -2.87
N GLY A 59 -0.15 5.28 -3.99
CA GLY A 59 1.16 5.90 -4.08
C GLY A 59 2.23 5.04 -4.77
N GLU A 60 2.53 5.37 -6.03
CA GLU A 60 3.57 4.71 -6.84
C GLU A 60 4.99 4.86 -6.24
N HIS A 61 5.22 5.91 -5.46
CA HIS A 61 6.48 6.14 -4.75
C HIS A 61 6.84 5.00 -3.79
N LYS A 62 5.89 4.13 -3.43
CA LYS A 62 6.13 2.92 -2.61
C LYS A 62 6.95 1.88 -3.37
N ILE A 63 6.75 1.75 -4.68
CA ILE A 63 7.48 0.81 -5.53
C ILE A 63 8.97 1.12 -5.49
N GLN A 64 9.35 2.40 -5.58
CA GLN A 64 10.74 2.84 -5.47
C GLN A 64 11.40 2.51 -4.11
N ARG A 65 10.61 2.19 -3.10
CA ARG A 65 11.06 1.79 -1.76
C ARG A 65 10.97 0.28 -1.53
N GLY A 66 10.73 -0.48 -2.60
CA GLY A 66 10.74 -1.93 -2.56
C GLY A 66 9.40 -2.58 -2.22
N PHE A 67 8.31 -1.81 -2.13
CA PHE A 67 6.99 -2.42 -1.96
C PHE A 67 6.50 -3.03 -3.27
N GLU A 68 6.24 -4.32 -3.25
CA GLU A 68 5.79 -5.06 -4.43
C GLU A 68 4.30 -4.80 -4.72
N PRO A 69 3.93 -4.53 -5.99
CA PRO A 69 2.52 -4.40 -6.36
C PRO A 69 1.84 -5.78 -6.35
N VAL A 70 0.83 -5.93 -5.51
CA VAL A 70 0.05 -7.16 -5.38
C VAL A 70 -1.42 -6.91 -5.72
N LEU A 71 -2.08 -7.91 -6.32
CA LEU A 71 -3.51 -7.85 -6.59
C LEU A 71 -4.27 -8.11 -5.29
N THR A 72 -5.23 -7.25 -5.00
CA THR A 72 -6.20 -7.45 -3.92
C THR A 72 -7.58 -7.70 -4.50
N TYR A 73 -8.41 -8.46 -3.78
CA TYR A 73 -9.74 -8.84 -4.22
C TYR A 73 -10.78 -8.41 -3.19
N SER A 74 -11.90 -7.90 -3.67
CA SER A 74 -13.05 -7.59 -2.83
C SER A 74 -14.35 -8.03 -3.48
N ASN A 75 -15.34 -8.36 -2.67
CA ASN A 75 -16.67 -8.73 -3.14
C ASN A 75 -17.65 -7.64 -2.73
N HIS A 76 -18.51 -7.26 -3.67
CA HIS A 76 -19.52 -6.23 -3.45
C HIS A 76 -20.89 -6.78 -3.85
N TRP A 77 -21.90 -6.51 -3.03
CA TRP A 77 -23.28 -6.79 -3.35
C TRP A 77 -24.05 -5.49 -3.53
N ILE A 78 -24.77 -5.37 -4.66
CA ILE A 78 -25.49 -4.17 -5.06
C ILE A 78 -26.97 -4.56 -5.24
N VAL A 79 -27.87 -3.89 -4.53
CA VAL A 79 -29.30 -4.20 -4.50
C VAL A 79 -29.97 -3.91 -5.86
N ASP A 80 -29.63 -2.80 -6.52
CA ASP A 80 -30.19 -2.43 -7.82
C ASP A 80 -29.52 -3.27 -8.91
N GLU A 81 -30.32 -4.12 -9.59
CA GLU A 81 -29.83 -5.04 -10.61
C GLU A 81 -29.18 -4.34 -11.80
N ARG A 82 -29.76 -3.22 -12.28
CA ARG A 82 -29.19 -2.49 -13.43
C ARG A 82 -27.85 -1.86 -13.07
N PHE A 83 -27.73 -1.35 -11.85
CA PHE A 83 -26.47 -0.81 -11.36
C PHE A 83 -25.45 -1.92 -11.13
N SER A 84 -25.87 -3.05 -10.58
CA SER A 84 -25.04 -4.25 -10.42
C SER A 84 -24.47 -4.72 -11.76
N ASP A 85 -25.29 -4.84 -12.80
CA ASP A 85 -24.85 -5.23 -14.14
C ASP A 85 -23.89 -4.21 -14.77
N ALA A 86 -24.12 -2.93 -14.55
CA ALA A 86 -23.22 -1.89 -15.05
C ALA A 86 -21.85 -1.96 -14.37
N VAL A 87 -21.83 -2.13 -13.05
CA VAL A 87 -20.59 -2.31 -12.27
C VAL A 87 -19.87 -3.59 -12.67
N ALA A 88 -20.59 -4.70 -12.88
CA ALA A 88 -19.98 -5.96 -13.29
C ALA A 88 -19.27 -5.84 -14.65
N ARG A 89 -19.90 -5.16 -15.63
CA ARG A 89 -19.26 -4.90 -16.95
C ARG A 89 -18.03 -4.01 -16.83
N PHE A 90 -18.11 -2.96 -16.02
CA PHE A 90 -16.97 -2.08 -15.75
C PHE A 90 -15.83 -2.84 -15.07
N ALA A 91 -16.14 -3.61 -14.01
CA ALA A 91 -15.16 -4.37 -13.26
C ALA A 91 -14.43 -5.41 -14.13
N ALA A 92 -15.12 -6.04 -15.08
CA ALA A 92 -14.50 -6.97 -16.01
C ALA A 92 -13.42 -6.30 -16.88
N GLN A 93 -13.67 -5.08 -17.37
CA GLN A 93 -12.69 -4.30 -18.14
C GLN A 93 -11.54 -3.79 -17.24
N GLU A 94 -11.89 -3.30 -16.04
CA GLU A 94 -10.93 -2.78 -15.07
C GLU A 94 -9.95 -3.86 -14.59
N CYS A 95 -10.41 -5.10 -14.42
CA CYS A 95 -9.55 -6.22 -14.04
C CYS A 95 -8.37 -6.43 -15.01
N ASP A 96 -8.59 -6.26 -16.30
CA ASP A 96 -7.52 -6.43 -17.29
C ASP A 96 -6.51 -5.27 -17.23
N HIS A 97 -7.01 -4.04 -17.04
CA HIS A 97 -6.15 -2.86 -16.85
C HIS A 97 -5.31 -2.97 -15.57
N VAL A 98 -5.93 -3.39 -14.46
CA VAL A 98 -5.22 -3.54 -13.17
C VAL A 98 -4.14 -4.63 -13.24
N ARG A 99 -4.40 -5.74 -13.94
CA ARG A 99 -3.38 -6.78 -14.15
C ARG A 99 -2.21 -6.28 -14.99
N ALA A 100 -2.50 -5.54 -16.09
CA ALA A 100 -1.45 -4.95 -16.90
C ALA A 100 -0.63 -3.92 -16.11
N TYR A 101 -1.30 -3.04 -15.35
CA TYR A 101 -0.64 -2.07 -14.48
C TYR A 101 0.24 -2.73 -13.42
N GLN A 102 -0.22 -3.80 -12.77
CA GLN A 102 0.56 -4.54 -11.78
C GLN A 102 1.85 -5.10 -12.39
N GLN A 103 1.77 -5.65 -13.62
CA GLN A 103 2.94 -6.17 -14.31
C GLN A 103 3.93 -5.06 -14.68
N GLU A 104 3.45 -3.92 -15.18
CA GLU A 104 4.27 -2.76 -15.49
C GLU A 104 4.93 -2.20 -14.22
N ALA A 105 4.17 -1.99 -13.17
CA ALA A 105 4.65 -1.48 -11.89
C ALA A 105 5.72 -2.39 -11.26
N ALA A 106 5.61 -3.71 -11.41
CA ALA A 106 6.61 -4.65 -10.92
C ALA A 106 7.98 -4.46 -11.59
N THR A 107 8.03 -3.94 -12.82
CA THR A 107 9.30 -3.65 -13.51
C THR A 107 10.06 -2.45 -12.92
N LEU A 108 9.38 -1.62 -12.14
CA LEU A 108 9.95 -0.42 -11.53
C LEU A 108 10.54 -0.66 -10.13
N LEU A 109 10.52 -1.90 -9.65
CA LEU A 109 11.12 -2.26 -8.37
C LEU A 109 12.63 -1.98 -8.37
N PRO A 110 13.20 -1.45 -7.27
CA PRO A 110 14.60 -1.06 -7.20
C PRO A 110 15.54 -2.26 -7.08
N PHE A 111 15.02 -3.47 -6.98
CA PHE A 111 15.81 -4.68 -6.83
C PHE A 111 16.26 -5.20 -8.20
N LYS A 112 17.51 -5.61 -8.29
CA LYS A 112 17.95 -6.43 -9.42
C LYS A 112 17.18 -7.75 -9.35
N LEU A 113 16.37 -8.04 -10.37
CA LEU A 113 15.83 -9.37 -10.57
C LEU A 113 17.02 -10.32 -10.55
N GLY A 114 17.05 -11.21 -9.56
CA GLY A 114 18.22 -12.02 -9.26
C GLY A 114 18.81 -12.66 -10.51
N SER A 115 20.07 -12.41 -10.74
CA SER A 115 20.87 -13.33 -11.52
C SER A 115 20.97 -14.63 -10.72
N PRO A 116 20.77 -15.78 -11.35
CA PRO A 116 20.90 -17.07 -10.68
C PRO A 116 22.28 -17.27 -10.06
#